data_014cec46767cab71c2558be92bf95299
#
_entry.id   014cec46767cab71c2558be92bf95299
#
_cell.length_a   1.000
_cell.length_b   1.000
_cell.length_c   1.000
_cell.angle_alpha   90.00
_cell.angle_beta   90.00
_cell.angle_gamma   90.00
#
_symmetry.space_group_name_H-M   'P 1'
#
loop_
_entity.id
_entity.type
_entity.pdbx_description
1 polymer ?
#
loop_
_entity_poly.entity_id
_entity_poly.type
_entity_poly.pdbx_seq_one_letter_code
_entity_poly.pdbx_strand_id
1 'polypeptide(L)'
;AVIAEFERDTLTERIVDNMMELAKDGRWLGGNTPMGFTVRRVTTGSGKGKSAYSYLESLPEEKCMVQRLYEIFRTTRSIQTTAKQMNEEGFHTPSGAAFNASTTRLVLRNPIYCTADKRSYDYFIDHDGNVFGDMTEFDGTHGLSAYNKTDQEKYEGGDSTFISPKYVQTIESKPVSEWIIAVGRHEGFIPSEQWIEVQELLDAIAEKYNRPHRKTNALLAGLAHCPHCGRRLSVIPESDRWTNGKPRFKYVCPGYRKKECNFKAVDGVLLDEFVVQ
;
A
#
# COMPACT_ATOMS: atom_id res chain seq x y z
N ALA A 1 17.61 -31.90 -11.63
CA ALA A 1 17.38 -30.54 -11.14
C ALA A 1 16.55 -29.72 -12.15
N VAL A 2 16.98 -29.59 -13.40
CA VAL A 2 16.32 -28.74 -14.45
C VAL A 2 14.87 -29.18 -14.73
N ILE A 3 14.57 -30.47 -14.81
CA ILE A 3 13.22 -30.98 -15.08
C ILE A 3 12.26 -30.62 -13.92
N ALA A 4 12.69 -30.80 -12.68
CA ALA A 4 11.87 -30.45 -11.51
C ALA A 4 11.64 -28.94 -11.36
N GLU A 5 12.57 -28.13 -11.82
CA GLU A 5 12.42 -26.67 -11.87
C GLU A 5 11.39 -26.25 -12.94
N PHE A 6 11.51 -26.82 -14.14
CA PHE A 6 10.56 -26.60 -15.22
C PHE A 6 9.12 -27.03 -14.82
N GLU A 7 8.97 -28.22 -14.20
CA GLU A 7 7.67 -28.68 -13.71
C GLU A 7 7.09 -27.73 -12.66
N ARG A 8 7.92 -27.24 -11.73
CA ARG A 8 7.48 -26.26 -10.72
C ARG A 8 7.02 -24.94 -11.35
N ASP A 9 7.77 -24.45 -12.32
CA ASP A 9 7.44 -23.18 -12.98
C ASP A 9 6.14 -23.32 -13.80
N THR A 10 5.97 -24.43 -14.54
CA THR A 10 4.72 -24.72 -15.26
C THR A 10 3.52 -24.85 -14.32
N LEU A 11 3.68 -25.47 -13.15
CA LEU A 11 2.63 -25.54 -12.14
C LEU A 11 2.29 -24.19 -11.56
N THR A 12 3.29 -23.34 -11.33
CA THR A 12 3.09 -21.98 -10.82
C THR A 12 2.31 -21.14 -11.82
N GLU A 13 2.66 -21.17 -13.10
CA GLU A 13 1.92 -20.49 -14.17
C GLU A 13 0.45 -20.91 -14.20
N ARG A 14 0.18 -22.22 -14.19
CA ARG A 14 -1.20 -22.73 -14.16
C ARG A 14 -2.00 -22.29 -12.93
N ILE A 15 -1.35 -22.20 -11.78
CA ILE A 15 -2.00 -21.71 -10.55
C ILE A 15 -2.35 -20.24 -10.72
N VAL A 16 -1.43 -19.41 -11.23
CA VAL A 16 -1.66 -17.99 -11.46
C VAL A 16 -2.79 -17.78 -12.47
N ASP A 17 -2.77 -18.47 -13.59
CA ASP A 17 -3.83 -18.40 -14.61
C ASP A 17 -5.19 -18.75 -14.04
N ASN A 18 -5.27 -19.85 -13.28
CA ASN A 18 -6.52 -20.25 -12.63
C ASN A 18 -6.99 -19.22 -11.59
N MET A 19 -6.07 -18.60 -10.84
CA MET A 19 -6.41 -17.51 -9.92
C MET A 19 -6.93 -16.27 -10.66
N MET A 20 -6.35 -15.94 -11.81
CA MET A 20 -6.84 -14.83 -12.64
C MET A 20 -8.25 -15.11 -13.16
N GLU A 21 -8.54 -16.32 -13.63
CA GLU A 21 -9.90 -16.70 -14.07
C GLU A 21 -10.92 -16.66 -12.92
N LEU A 22 -10.56 -17.13 -11.73
CA LEU A 22 -11.42 -17.03 -10.57
C LEU A 22 -11.62 -15.58 -10.10
N ALA A 23 -10.63 -14.70 -10.30
CA ALA A 23 -10.74 -13.27 -10.00
C ALA A 23 -11.76 -12.58 -10.89
N LYS A 24 -11.87 -12.96 -12.17
CA LYS A 24 -12.87 -12.44 -13.11
C LYS A 24 -14.31 -12.76 -12.67
N ASP A 25 -14.51 -13.85 -11.92
CA ASP A 25 -15.79 -14.23 -11.29
C ASP A 25 -16.08 -13.45 -9.98
N GLY A 26 -15.26 -12.45 -9.62
CA GLY A 26 -15.42 -11.69 -8.37
C GLY A 26 -15.20 -12.48 -7.09
N ARG A 27 -14.53 -13.64 -7.16
CA ARG A 27 -14.26 -14.50 -5.98
C ARG A 27 -13.18 -13.92 -5.10
N TRP A 28 -13.34 -14.11 -3.79
CA TRP A 28 -12.26 -13.87 -2.84
C TRP A 28 -11.23 -15.00 -2.90
N LEU A 29 -10.02 -14.69 -3.35
CA LEU A 29 -8.95 -15.66 -3.57
C LEU A 29 -8.05 -15.88 -2.35
N GLY A 30 -8.36 -15.23 -1.24
CA GLY A 30 -7.55 -15.33 -0.02
C GLY A 30 -6.63 -14.13 0.17
N GLY A 31 -5.67 -14.29 1.08
CA GLY A 31 -4.78 -13.21 1.53
C GLY A 31 -5.25 -12.56 2.82
N ASN A 32 -4.67 -11.42 3.16
CA ASN A 32 -5.05 -10.66 4.34
C ASN A 32 -6.47 -10.11 4.18
N THR A 33 -7.34 -10.43 5.14
CA THR A 33 -8.72 -9.93 5.13
C THR A 33 -8.73 -8.41 5.24
N PRO A 34 -9.41 -7.69 4.32
CA PRO A 34 -9.52 -6.26 4.40
C PRO A 34 -10.29 -5.84 5.68
N MET A 35 -9.89 -4.73 6.26
CA MET A 35 -10.62 -4.11 7.38
C MET A 35 -12.09 -3.92 7.02
N GLY A 36 -13.00 -4.16 7.94
CA GLY A 36 -14.45 -4.10 7.67
C GLY A 36 -15.07 -5.41 7.23
N PHE A 37 -14.26 -6.46 7.04
CA PHE A 37 -14.74 -7.75 6.58
C PHE A 37 -14.20 -8.93 7.40
N THR A 38 -14.94 -10.02 7.36
CA THR A 38 -14.50 -11.36 7.79
C THR A 38 -14.66 -12.34 6.64
N VAL A 39 -13.89 -13.43 6.67
CA VAL A 39 -13.96 -14.47 5.64
C VAL A 39 -14.96 -15.54 6.05
N ARG A 40 -15.96 -15.77 5.22
CA ARG A 40 -16.88 -16.89 5.33
C ARG A 40 -16.56 -17.94 4.28
N ARG A 41 -16.51 -19.20 4.71
CA ARG A 41 -16.31 -20.34 3.83
C ARG A 41 -17.61 -21.10 3.65
N VAL A 42 -18.05 -21.28 2.42
CA VAL A 42 -19.20 -22.08 2.05
C VAL A 42 -18.73 -23.35 1.36
N THR A 43 -19.26 -24.48 1.80
CA THR A 43 -19.02 -25.77 1.17
C THR A 43 -20.31 -26.21 0.51
N THR A 44 -20.28 -26.40 -0.81
CA THR A 44 -21.41 -26.86 -1.62
C THR A 44 -21.17 -28.29 -2.08
N GLY A 45 -22.22 -29.09 -2.12
CA GLY A 45 -22.17 -30.49 -2.54
C GLY A 45 -21.90 -31.48 -1.40
N SER A 46 -22.08 -32.77 -1.68
CA SER A 46 -21.81 -33.89 -0.77
C SER A 46 -20.92 -34.94 -1.42
N GLY A 47 -20.11 -35.65 -0.62
CA GLY A 47 -19.23 -36.71 -1.11
C GLY A 47 -18.00 -36.19 -1.88
N LYS A 48 -17.62 -36.89 -2.95
CA LYS A 48 -16.45 -36.60 -3.80
C LYS A 48 -16.59 -35.31 -4.64
N GLY A 49 -17.79 -34.71 -4.72
CA GLY A 49 -18.09 -33.48 -5.45
C GLY A 49 -18.15 -32.22 -4.58
N LYS A 50 -17.56 -32.23 -3.38
CA LYS A 50 -17.51 -31.03 -2.53
C LYS A 50 -16.66 -29.95 -3.16
N SER A 51 -17.27 -28.81 -3.43
CA SER A 51 -16.53 -27.58 -3.74
C SER A 51 -16.67 -26.59 -2.57
N ALA A 52 -15.61 -25.86 -2.28
CA ALA A 52 -15.62 -24.86 -1.24
C ALA A 52 -15.11 -23.53 -1.82
N TYR A 53 -15.81 -22.46 -1.53
CA TYR A 53 -15.34 -21.12 -1.85
C TYR A 53 -15.45 -20.21 -0.64
N SER A 54 -14.64 -19.19 -0.63
CA SER A 54 -14.67 -18.18 0.42
C SER A 54 -15.23 -16.87 -0.14
N TYR A 55 -15.96 -16.13 0.70
CA TYR A 55 -16.43 -14.78 0.39
C TYR A 55 -16.24 -13.88 1.62
N LEU A 56 -16.30 -12.58 1.40
CA LEU A 56 -16.19 -11.59 2.46
C LEU A 56 -17.58 -11.22 2.98
N GLU A 57 -17.72 -11.16 4.29
CA GLU A 57 -18.92 -10.70 5.00
C GLU A 57 -18.55 -9.46 5.79
N SER A 58 -19.37 -8.40 5.71
CA SER A 58 -19.12 -7.16 6.42
C SER A 58 -19.26 -7.31 7.93
N LEU A 59 -18.31 -6.74 8.68
CA LEU A 59 -18.36 -6.63 10.14
C LEU A 59 -18.90 -5.23 10.49
N PRO A 60 -20.07 -5.11 11.15
CA PRO A 60 -20.72 -3.82 11.36
C PRO A 60 -19.84 -2.77 12.08
N GLU A 61 -19.10 -3.19 13.11
CA GLU A 61 -18.22 -2.32 13.88
C GLU A 61 -17.06 -1.77 13.03
N GLU A 62 -16.39 -2.65 12.30
CA GLU A 62 -15.28 -2.26 11.43
C GLU A 62 -15.75 -1.52 10.19
N LYS A 63 -16.95 -1.84 9.66
CA LYS A 63 -17.60 -1.11 8.58
C LYS A 63 -17.78 0.36 8.95
N CYS A 64 -18.34 0.64 10.14
CA CYS A 64 -18.49 2.01 10.65
C CYS A 64 -17.15 2.74 10.76
N MET A 65 -16.11 2.04 11.21
CA MET A 65 -14.75 2.59 11.30
C MET A 65 -14.20 2.99 9.93
N VAL A 66 -14.36 2.14 8.91
CA VAL A 66 -13.93 2.48 7.53
C VAL A 66 -14.73 3.65 6.99
N GLN A 67 -16.04 3.68 7.17
CA GLN A 67 -16.87 4.81 6.75
C GLN A 67 -16.42 6.11 7.42
N ARG A 68 -16.14 6.07 8.74
CA ARG A 68 -15.61 7.21 9.47
C ARG A 68 -14.27 7.70 8.92
N LEU A 69 -13.38 6.80 8.56
CA LEU A 69 -12.09 7.13 7.95
C LEU A 69 -12.26 7.89 6.62
N TYR A 70 -13.21 7.48 5.76
CA TYR A 70 -13.54 8.17 4.52
C TYR A 70 -14.12 9.57 4.79
N GLU A 71 -15.02 9.73 5.76
CA GLU A 71 -15.59 11.03 6.15
C GLU A 71 -14.50 12.02 6.61
N ILE A 72 -13.63 11.57 7.51
CA ILE A 72 -12.53 12.40 8.03
C ILE A 72 -11.60 12.80 6.87
N PHE A 73 -11.25 11.87 5.98
CA PHE A 73 -10.35 12.18 4.87
C PHE A 73 -10.97 13.18 3.90
N ARG A 74 -12.23 13.05 3.55
CA ARG A 74 -12.95 13.99 2.66
C ARG A 74 -12.98 15.41 3.26
N THR A 75 -13.09 15.51 4.56
CA THR A 75 -13.09 16.81 5.28
C THR A 75 -11.69 17.40 5.39
N THR A 76 -10.71 16.60 5.81
CA THR A 76 -9.35 17.08 6.14
C THR A 76 -8.44 17.16 4.92
N ARG A 77 -8.69 16.35 3.89
CA ARG A 77 -7.87 16.20 2.68
C ARG A 77 -6.39 15.91 3.00
N SER A 78 -6.15 15.25 4.13
CA SER A 78 -4.81 14.97 4.63
C SER A 78 -4.74 13.57 5.24
N ILE A 79 -3.96 12.67 4.65
CA ILE A 79 -3.78 11.31 5.13
C ILE A 79 -3.24 11.28 6.57
N GLN A 80 -2.28 12.16 6.89
CA GLN A 80 -1.67 12.21 8.21
C GLN A 80 -2.65 12.71 9.27
N THR A 81 -3.44 13.74 8.94
CA THR A 81 -4.47 14.28 9.84
C THR A 81 -5.57 13.25 10.06
N THR A 82 -5.98 12.54 9.02
CA THR A 82 -6.97 11.45 9.12
C THR A 82 -6.48 10.35 10.05
N ALA A 83 -5.25 9.86 9.87
CA ALA A 83 -4.66 8.85 10.75
C ALA A 83 -4.62 9.32 12.21
N LYS A 84 -4.23 10.57 12.45
CA LYS A 84 -4.16 11.16 13.78
C LYS A 84 -5.54 11.22 14.42
N GLN A 85 -6.54 11.72 13.71
CA GLN A 85 -7.90 11.85 14.21
C GLN A 85 -8.54 10.49 14.49
N MET A 86 -8.34 9.47 13.64
CA MET A 86 -8.79 8.10 13.91
C MET A 86 -8.24 7.58 15.24
N ASN A 87 -6.95 7.81 15.51
CA ASN A 87 -6.33 7.43 16.78
C ASN A 87 -6.86 8.22 17.98
N GLU A 88 -7.12 9.52 17.81
CA GLU A 88 -7.72 10.38 18.85
C GLU A 88 -9.16 9.97 19.18
N GLU A 89 -9.92 9.50 18.19
CA GLU A 89 -11.26 8.92 18.37
C GLU A 89 -11.21 7.48 18.95
N GLY A 90 -10.02 6.93 19.21
CA GLY A 90 -9.82 5.62 19.84
C GLY A 90 -9.92 4.42 18.89
N PHE A 91 -9.97 4.65 17.59
CA PHE A 91 -9.96 3.56 16.61
C PHE A 91 -8.58 2.93 16.45
N HIS A 92 -8.57 1.62 16.28
CA HIS A 92 -7.36 0.84 16.03
C HIS A 92 -7.57 -0.08 14.85
N THR A 93 -6.48 -0.48 14.21
CA THR A 93 -6.53 -1.49 13.15
C THR A 93 -6.95 -2.85 13.72
N PRO A 94 -7.41 -3.83 12.91
CA PRO A 94 -7.76 -5.17 13.38
C PRO A 94 -6.64 -5.87 14.16
N SER A 95 -5.38 -5.49 13.92
CA SER A 95 -4.21 -5.99 14.68
C SER A 95 -3.97 -5.27 16.01
N GLY A 96 -4.81 -4.30 16.38
CA GLY A 96 -4.65 -3.47 17.59
C GLY A 96 -3.64 -2.34 17.44
N ALA A 97 -3.05 -2.14 16.25
CA ALA A 97 -2.08 -1.07 16.01
C ALA A 97 -2.78 0.27 15.75
N ALA A 98 -2.09 1.37 16.06
CA ALA A 98 -2.55 2.71 15.71
C ALA A 98 -2.54 2.93 14.18
N PHE A 99 -3.47 3.74 13.69
CA PHE A 99 -3.46 4.18 12.29
C PHE A 99 -2.22 5.01 11.98
N ASN A 100 -1.65 4.78 10.83
CA ASN A 100 -0.57 5.58 10.27
C ASN A 100 -0.88 5.94 8.81
N ALA A 101 -0.07 6.80 8.21
CA ALA A 101 -0.30 7.27 6.84
C ALA A 101 -0.36 6.15 5.80
N SER A 102 0.47 5.09 5.96
CA SER A 102 0.50 3.96 5.03
C SER A 102 -0.78 3.12 5.14
N THR A 103 -1.18 2.76 6.36
CA THR A 103 -2.41 1.99 6.60
C THR A 103 -3.65 2.77 6.14
N THR A 104 -3.72 4.06 6.46
CA THR A 104 -4.81 4.93 6.03
C THR A 104 -4.90 4.99 4.51
N ARG A 105 -3.78 5.16 3.81
CA ARG A 105 -3.74 5.16 2.34
C ARG A 105 -4.18 3.83 1.75
N LEU A 106 -3.74 2.69 2.32
CA LEU A 106 -4.15 1.37 1.85
C LEU A 106 -5.67 1.15 1.95
N VAL A 107 -6.30 1.60 3.03
CA VAL A 107 -7.76 1.55 3.18
C VAL A 107 -8.45 2.44 2.15
N LEU A 108 -8.04 3.71 2.03
CA LEU A 108 -8.65 4.67 1.10
C LEU A 108 -8.51 4.25 -0.38
N ARG A 109 -7.42 3.61 -0.76
CA ARG A 109 -7.16 3.15 -2.14
C ARG A 109 -7.83 1.83 -2.50
N ASN A 110 -8.35 1.09 -1.53
CA ASN A 110 -8.86 -0.25 -1.80
C ASN A 110 -10.27 -0.21 -2.42
N PRO A 111 -10.45 -0.68 -3.67
CA PRO A 111 -11.75 -0.66 -4.33
C PRO A 111 -12.77 -1.63 -3.72
N ILE A 112 -12.36 -2.51 -2.81
CA ILE A 112 -13.24 -3.49 -2.16
C ILE A 112 -14.39 -2.84 -1.36
N TYR A 113 -14.22 -1.60 -0.94
CA TYR A 113 -15.24 -0.84 -0.22
C TYR A 113 -16.24 -0.16 -1.14
N CYS A 114 -15.85 0.09 -2.40
CA CYS A 114 -16.63 0.82 -3.39
C CYS A 114 -17.86 0.01 -3.82
N THR A 115 -19.02 0.64 -3.90
CA THR A 115 -20.19 0.02 -4.50
C THR A 115 -19.99 -0.16 -6.00
N ALA A 116 -20.34 -1.35 -6.49
CA ALA A 116 -20.32 -1.69 -7.91
C ALA A 116 -21.56 -1.14 -8.58
N ASP A 117 -21.47 0.04 -9.15
CA ASP A 117 -22.51 0.71 -9.92
C ASP A 117 -21.97 1.26 -11.25
N LYS A 118 -22.82 1.91 -12.04
CA LYS A 118 -22.41 2.46 -13.32
C LYS A 118 -21.23 3.44 -13.22
N ARG A 119 -21.17 4.27 -12.17
CA ARG A 119 -20.08 5.25 -12.02
C ARG A 119 -18.74 4.57 -11.76
N SER A 120 -18.74 3.54 -10.91
CA SER A 120 -17.52 2.78 -10.64
C SER A 120 -17.08 2.00 -11.88
N TYR A 121 -18.02 1.47 -12.68
CA TYR A 121 -17.72 0.84 -13.96
C TYR A 121 -17.04 1.82 -14.92
N ASP A 122 -17.68 2.97 -15.17
CA ASP A 122 -17.17 4.01 -16.07
C ASP A 122 -15.79 4.50 -15.60
N TYR A 123 -15.59 4.71 -14.29
CA TYR A 123 -14.31 5.11 -13.71
C TYR A 123 -13.17 4.15 -14.06
N PHE A 124 -13.38 2.84 -13.91
CA PHE A 124 -12.32 1.88 -14.21
C PHE A 124 -12.07 1.71 -15.70
N ILE A 125 -13.09 1.85 -16.55
CA ILE A 125 -12.90 1.88 -18.01
C ILE A 125 -12.09 3.11 -18.43
N ASP A 126 -12.39 4.29 -17.89
CA ASP A 126 -11.66 5.54 -18.18
C ASP A 126 -10.18 5.50 -17.73
N HIS A 127 -9.85 4.61 -16.77
CA HIS A 127 -8.49 4.38 -16.29
C HIS A 127 -7.83 3.13 -16.87
N ASP A 128 -8.33 2.65 -18.02
CA ASP A 128 -7.84 1.46 -18.73
C ASP A 128 -7.86 0.16 -17.89
N GLY A 129 -8.70 0.09 -16.84
CA GLY A 129 -8.83 -1.09 -16.00
C GLY A 129 -9.50 -2.26 -16.71
N ASN A 130 -9.05 -3.50 -16.45
CA ASN A 130 -9.68 -4.68 -17.02
C ASN A 130 -10.92 -5.06 -16.20
N VAL A 131 -12.08 -4.56 -16.60
CA VAL A 131 -13.37 -4.82 -15.94
C VAL A 131 -14.03 -6.06 -16.55
N PHE A 132 -14.41 -7.00 -15.68
CA PHE A 132 -15.07 -8.25 -16.03
C PHE A 132 -16.48 -8.29 -15.44
N GLY A 133 -17.39 -8.93 -16.18
CA GLY A 133 -18.82 -8.98 -15.87
C GLY A 133 -19.65 -8.01 -16.71
N ASP A 134 -20.93 -8.31 -16.80
CA ASP A 134 -21.88 -7.47 -17.54
C ASP A 134 -22.26 -6.24 -16.70
N MET A 135 -22.59 -5.13 -17.37
CA MET A 135 -23.06 -3.90 -16.73
C MET A 135 -24.25 -4.13 -15.79
N THR A 136 -25.04 -5.17 -16.05
CA THR A 136 -26.21 -5.56 -15.23
C THR A 136 -25.81 -6.09 -13.85
N GLU A 137 -24.58 -6.55 -13.67
CA GLU A 137 -24.06 -7.00 -12.39
C GLU A 137 -23.67 -5.84 -11.47
N PHE A 138 -23.45 -4.65 -12.04
CA PHE A 138 -23.15 -3.43 -11.30
C PHE A 138 -24.42 -2.81 -10.72
N ASP A 139 -25.02 -3.51 -9.77
CA ASP A 139 -26.35 -3.28 -9.22
C ASP A 139 -26.42 -2.18 -8.12
N GLY A 140 -25.27 -1.64 -7.72
CA GLY A 140 -25.16 -0.63 -6.66
C GLY A 140 -25.24 -1.20 -5.24
N THR A 141 -25.24 -2.52 -5.07
CA THR A 141 -25.32 -3.16 -3.74
C THR A 141 -24.05 -3.95 -3.40
N HIS A 142 -23.49 -4.62 -4.39
CA HIS A 142 -22.24 -5.37 -4.22
C HIS A 142 -21.01 -4.45 -4.24
N GLY A 143 -19.93 -4.92 -3.64
CA GLY A 143 -18.62 -4.27 -3.70
C GLY A 143 -17.80 -4.74 -4.90
N LEU A 144 -16.69 -4.05 -5.17
CA LEU A 144 -15.75 -4.40 -6.22
C LEU A 144 -14.66 -5.34 -5.70
N SER A 145 -14.35 -6.39 -6.44
CA SER A 145 -13.16 -7.21 -6.24
C SER A 145 -12.08 -6.77 -7.21
N ALA A 146 -10.88 -6.49 -6.71
CA ALA A 146 -9.74 -6.13 -7.55
C ALA A 146 -8.56 -7.05 -7.24
N TYR A 147 -8.07 -7.75 -8.25
CA TYR A 147 -6.95 -8.67 -8.21
C TYR A 147 -5.77 -8.13 -9.02
N ASN A 148 -4.57 -8.70 -8.84
CA ASN A 148 -3.34 -8.29 -9.52
C ASN A 148 -2.93 -6.82 -9.31
N LYS A 149 -3.21 -6.28 -8.12
CA LYS A 149 -2.93 -4.87 -7.75
C LYS A 149 -1.46 -4.59 -7.44
N THR A 150 -0.70 -5.62 -7.08
CA THR A 150 0.69 -5.49 -6.63
C THR A 150 1.56 -6.55 -7.24
N ASP A 151 2.80 -6.19 -7.50
CA ASP A 151 3.88 -7.14 -7.77
C ASP A 151 4.70 -7.37 -6.51
N GLN A 152 5.17 -8.59 -6.32
CA GLN A 152 5.90 -8.99 -5.13
C GLN A 152 7.16 -9.75 -5.54
N GLU A 153 8.30 -9.11 -5.35
CA GLU A 153 9.60 -9.74 -5.58
C GLU A 153 10.25 -10.11 -4.24
N LYS A 154 10.81 -11.31 -4.19
CA LYS A 154 11.63 -11.77 -3.08
C LYS A 154 13.05 -11.94 -3.57
N TYR A 155 13.99 -11.28 -2.90
CA TYR A 155 15.42 -11.46 -3.14
C TYR A 155 16.18 -11.71 -1.84
N GLU A 156 17.31 -12.35 -1.94
CA GLU A 156 18.17 -12.57 -0.76
C GLU A 156 18.74 -11.24 -0.26
N GLY A 157 18.52 -10.93 1.02
CA GLY A 157 19.05 -9.74 1.65
C GLY A 157 20.58 -9.82 1.83
N GLY A 158 21.25 -8.66 1.91
CA GLY A 158 22.70 -8.57 2.06
C GLY A 158 23.26 -9.29 3.30
N ASP A 159 22.42 -9.55 4.31
CA ASP A 159 22.77 -10.30 5.53
C ASP A 159 22.38 -11.79 5.45
N SER A 160 22.03 -12.28 4.26
CA SER A 160 21.67 -13.69 4.03
C SER A 160 22.92 -14.58 4.12
N THR A 161 22.80 -15.72 4.79
CA THR A 161 23.83 -16.74 4.83
C THR A 161 23.26 -18.08 4.38
N PHE A 162 24.12 -18.98 3.88
CA PHE A 162 23.71 -20.32 3.44
C PHE A 162 22.97 -21.12 4.56
N ILE A 163 23.33 -20.89 5.82
CA ILE A 163 22.73 -21.57 6.99
C ILE A 163 21.44 -20.87 7.44
N SER A 164 21.31 -19.55 7.22
CA SER A 164 20.17 -18.74 7.62
C SER A 164 19.83 -17.77 6.49
N PRO A 165 19.10 -18.23 5.45
CA PRO A 165 18.72 -17.37 4.34
C PRO A 165 17.70 -16.34 4.80
N LYS A 166 18.03 -15.06 4.58
CA LYS A 166 17.12 -13.93 4.86
C LYS A 166 16.62 -13.38 3.53
N TYR A 167 15.33 -13.37 3.38
CA TYR A 167 14.67 -12.80 2.19
C TYR A 167 14.10 -11.43 2.50
N VAL A 168 14.34 -10.49 1.61
CA VAL A 168 13.69 -9.18 1.58
C VAL A 168 12.59 -9.25 0.53
N GLN A 169 11.42 -8.80 0.88
CA GLN A 169 10.28 -8.71 -0.04
C GLN A 169 10.01 -7.25 -0.37
N THR A 170 10.01 -6.93 -1.66
CA THR A 170 9.49 -5.66 -2.17
C THR A 170 8.09 -5.86 -2.70
N ILE A 171 7.23 -4.88 -2.46
CA ILE A 171 5.86 -4.85 -2.94
C ILE A 171 5.70 -3.54 -3.71
N GLU A 172 5.46 -3.65 -5.01
CA GLU A 172 5.22 -2.51 -5.88
C GLU A 172 3.75 -2.50 -6.33
N SER A 173 3.15 -1.32 -6.38
CA SER A 173 1.77 -1.18 -6.88
C SER A 173 1.78 -1.18 -8.39
N LYS A 174 0.94 -2.02 -8.99
CA LYS A 174 0.72 -2.06 -10.43
C LYS A 174 -0.24 -0.94 -10.85
N PRO A 175 -0.13 -0.45 -12.09
CA PRO A 175 -1.09 0.49 -12.67
C PRO A 175 -2.48 -0.16 -12.76
N VAL A 176 -3.53 0.66 -12.72
CA VAL A 176 -4.94 0.18 -12.78
C VAL A 176 -5.21 -0.63 -14.05
N SER A 177 -4.52 -0.32 -15.15
CA SER A 177 -4.61 -1.06 -16.41
C SER A 177 -4.24 -2.55 -16.35
N GLU A 178 -3.51 -2.96 -15.30
CA GLU A 178 -3.18 -4.37 -15.06
C GLU A 178 -4.11 -5.05 -14.05
N TRP A 179 -5.01 -4.29 -13.41
CA TRP A 179 -5.91 -4.86 -12.42
C TRP A 179 -7.02 -5.66 -13.09
N ILE A 180 -7.38 -6.77 -12.47
CA ILE A 180 -8.59 -7.53 -12.81
C ILE A 180 -9.67 -7.07 -11.85
N ILE A 181 -10.70 -6.42 -12.39
CA ILE A 181 -11.79 -5.82 -11.61
C ILE A 181 -13.08 -6.56 -11.97
N ALA A 182 -13.79 -7.03 -10.96
CA ALA A 182 -15.07 -7.69 -11.11
C ALA A 182 -16.01 -7.33 -9.97
N VAL A 183 -17.29 -7.57 -10.13
CA VAL A 183 -18.25 -7.42 -9.04
C VAL A 183 -18.03 -8.54 -8.03
N GLY A 184 -17.71 -8.14 -6.80
CA GLY A 184 -17.50 -9.08 -5.70
C GLY A 184 -18.80 -9.63 -5.14
N ARG A 185 -18.71 -10.71 -4.34
CA ARG A 185 -19.88 -11.31 -3.67
C ARG A 185 -20.14 -10.71 -2.28
N HIS A 186 -19.45 -9.64 -1.93
CA HIS A 186 -19.59 -8.91 -0.67
C HIS A 186 -20.36 -7.61 -0.90
N GLU A 187 -20.88 -7.04 0.17
CA GLU A 187 -21.53 -5.73 0.16
C GLU A 187 -20.51 -4.62 -0.05
N GLY A 188 -20.77 -3.70 -1.01
CA GLY A 188 -20.08 -2.41 -1.10
C GLY A 188 -20.76 -1.42 -0.15
N PHE A 189 -19.97 -0.75 0.70
CA PHE A 189 -20.55 0.15 1.70
C PHE A 189 -20.02 1.59 1.65
N ILE A 190 -19.15 1.88 0.71
CA ILE A 190 -18.76 3.25 0.34
C ILE A 190 -19.36 3.55 -1.02
N PRO A 191 -20.24 4.56 -1.13
CA PRO A 191 -20.81 4.96 -2.42
C PRO A 191 -19.72 5.26 -3.44
N SER A 192 -19.90 4.81 -4.69
CA SER A 192 -18.90 4.96 -5.75
C SER A 192 -18.46 6.41 -5.94
N GLU A 193 -19.39 7.37 -5.87
CA GLU A 193 -19.10 8.80 -5.95
C GLU A 193 -18.10 9.26 -4.87
N GLN A 194 -18.29 8.80 -3.63
CA GLN A 194 -17.40 9.16 -2.53
C GLN A 194 -16.03 8.48 -2.67
N TRP A 195 -16.02 7.23 -3.12
CA TRP A 195 -14.78 6.50 -3.35
C TRP A 195 -13.95 7.16 -4.46
N ILE A 196 -14.58 7.53 -5.58
CA ILE A 196 -13.94 8.20 -6.72
C ILE A 196 -13.40 9.57 -6.29
N GLU A 197 -14.19 10.40 -5.60
CA GLU A 197 -13.72 11.68 -5.06
C GLU A 197 -12.44 11.49 -4.22
N VAL A 198 -12.40 10.45 -3.40
CA VAL A 198 -11.23 10.14 -2.58
C VAL A 198 -10.03 9.73 -3.45
N GLN A 199 -10.23 8.98 -4.55
CA GLN A 199 -9.12 8.64 -5.45
C GLN A 199 -8.53 9.91 -6.10
N GLU A 200 -9.37 10.78 -6.64
CA GLU A 200 -8.95 12.06 -7.24
C GLU A 200 -8.16 12.93 -6.25
N LEU A 201 -8.62 13.03 -5.00
CA LEU A 201 -7.92 13.75 -3.94
C LEU A 201 -6.55 13.11 -3.62
N LEU A 202 -6.47 11.79 -3.58
CA LEU A 202 -5.21 11.07 -3.33
C LEU A 202 -4.22 11.25 -4.48
N ASP A 203 -4.70 11.30 -5.73
CA ASP A 203 -3.86 11.51 -6.91
C ASP A 203 -3.35 12.96 -6.96
N ALA A 204 -4.20 13.93 -6.71
CA ALA A 204 -3.79 15.33 -6.58
C ALA A 204 -2.75 15.55 -5.47
N ILE A 205 -2.87 14.83 -4.35
CA ILE A 205 -1.87 14.84 -3.27
C ILE A 205 -0.57 14.19 -3.77
N ALA A 206 -0.65 13.07 -4.48
CA ALA A 206 0.55 12.38 -4.99
C ALA A 206 1.31 13.24 -5.99
N GLU A 207 0.65 13.89 -6.92
CA GLU A 207 1.25 14.83 -7.88
C GLU A 207 1.93 16.00 -7.18
N LYS A 208 1.27 16.60 -6.20
CA LYS A 208 1.83 17.72 -5.42
C LYS A 208 3.11 17.34 -4.67
N TYR A 209 3.21 16.10 -4.20
CA TYR A 209 4.36 15.61 -3.43
C TYR A 209 5.34 14.79 -4.26
N ASN A 210 5.03 14.44 -5.51
CA ASN A 210 5.92 13.76 -6.44
C ASN A 210 7.00 14.71 -6.98
N ARG A 211 7.71 15.35 -6.06
CA ARG A 211 8.89 16.15 -6.41
C ARG A 211 10.03 15.17 -6.65
N PRO A 212 10.75 15.30 -7.76
CA PRO A 212 11.96 14.51 -7.96
C PRO A 212 12.88 14.70 -6.74
N HIS A 213 13.35 13.58 -6.19
CA HIS A 213 14.32 13.63 -5.11
C HIS A 213 15.47 14.55 -5.56
N ARG A 214 15.69 15.63 -4.82
CA ARG A 214 16.84 16.48 -5.10
C ARG A 214 18.07 15.60 -5.00
N LYS A 215 18.80 15.45 -6.10
CA LYS A 215 20.09 14.76 -6.09
C LYS A 215 20.95 15.49 -5.08
N THR A 216 21.30 14.84 -4.00
CA THR A 216 22.21 15.40 -3.02
C THR A 216 23.64 15.01 -3.42
N ASN A 217 24.54 15.95 -3.36
CA ASN A 217 25.98 15.70 -3.55
C ASN A 217 26.65 15.24 -2.24
N ALA A 218 25.87 14.90 -1.23
CA ALA A 218 26.35 14.46 0.07
C ALA A 218 26.97 13.06 -0.03
N LEU A 219 28.28 12.97 0.19
CA LEU A 219 29.08 11.74 0.09
C LEU A 219 28.60 10.65 1.04
N LEU A 220 28.28 11.04 2.28
CA LEU A 220 27.87 10.12 3.35
C LEU A 220 26.34 9.92 3.44
N ALA A 221 25.59 10.30 2.38
CA ALA A 221 24.15 10.07 2.34
C ALA A 221 23.83 8.58 2.50
N GLY A 222 23.05 8.23 3.53
CA GLY A 222 22.70 6.83 3.84
C GLY A 222 23.79 6.02 4.57
N LEU A 223 25.03 6.54 4.73
CA LEU A 223 26.13 5.88 5.40
C LEU A 223 26.36 6.44 6.81
N ALA A 224 26.18 7.75 7.01
CA ALA A 224 26.41 8.38 8.30
C ALA A 224 25.35 8.01 9.33
N HIS A 225 25.77 7.66 10.55
CA HIS A 225 24.91 7.31 11.67
C HIS A 225 25.08 8.29 12.83
N CYS A 226 24.02 8.51 13.58
CA CYS A 226 24.05 9.35 14.77
C CYS A 226 24.89 8.68 15.89
N PRO A 227 25.90 9.35 16.45
CA PRO A 227 26.72 8.79 17.50
C PRO A 227 25.97 8.58 18.82
N HIS A 228 24.81 9.25 19.02
CA HIS A 228 24.04 9.15 20.26
C HIS A 228 22.96 8.06 20.20
N CYS A 229 22.28 7.87 19.06
CA CYS A 229 21.14 6.95 18.97
C CYS A 229 21.25 5.91 17.85
N GLY A 230 22.36 5.87 17.12
CA GLY A 230 22.61 4.89 16.05
C GLY A 230 21.78 5.03 14.78
N ARG A 231 20.79 5.94 14.74
CA ARG A 231 19.94 6.12 13.55
C ARG A 231 20.71 6.76 12.40
N ARG A 232 20.38 6.37 11.17
CA ARG A 232 20.94 7.03 9.97
C ARG A 232 20.63 8.51 9.99
N LEU A 233 21.63 9.33 9.65
CA LEU A 233 21.45 10.77 9.50
C LEU A 233 20.77 11.07 8.17
N SER A 234 19.86 12.05 8.20
CA SER A 234 19.18 12.58 7.01
C SER A 234 19.92 13.78 6.47
N VAL A 235 20.06 13.88 5.14
CA VAL A 235 20.65 15.05 4.49
C VAL A 235 19.58 16.12 4.31
N ILE A 236 19.87 17.34 4.77
CA ILE A 236 18.98 18.50 4.59
C ILE A 236 19.77 19.58 3.84
N PRO A 237 19.36 19.93 2.61
CA PRO A 237 19.98 21.03 1.88
C PRO A 237 19.62 22.37 2.54
N GLU A 238 20.60 23.27 2.62
CA GLU A 238 20.41 24.68 2.95
C GLU A 238 20.32 25.47 1.64
N SER A 239 19.12 25.84 1.22
CA SER A 239 18.79 26.28 -0.14
C SER A 239 19.54 27.53 -0.64
N ASP A 240 20.03 28.37 0.25
CA ASP A 240 20.58 29.71 -0.11
C ASP A 240 22.03 29.93 0.33
N ARG A 241 22.71 28.89 0.76
CA ARG A 241 24.08 29.00 1.27
C ARG A 241 25.04 28.10 0.51
N TRP A 242 26.20 28.67 0.16
CA TRP A 242 27.31 28.00 -0.51
C TRP A 242 28.53 27.99 0.40
N THR A 243 29.28 26.90 0.43
CA THR A 243 30.59 26.82 1.08
C THR A 243 31.56 26.22 0.06
N ASN A 244 32.69 26.91 -0.17
CA ASN A 244 33.70 26.50 -1.12
C ASN A 244 33.15 26.20 -2.54
N GLY A 245 32.18 27.01 -3.01
CA GLY A 245 31.55 26.83 -4.32
C GLY A 245 30.59 25.64 -4.40
N LYS A 246 30.29 24.98 -3.30
CA LYS A 246 29.33 23.84 -3.23
C LYS A 246 28.08 24.26 -2.45
N PRO A 247 26.89 23.74 -2.83
CA PRO A 247 25.66 23.98 -2.08
C PRO A 247 25.78 23.38 -0.66
N ARG A 248 25.43 24.16 0.35
CA ARG A 248 25.49 23.73 1.76
C ARG A 248 24.38 22.75 2.06
N PHE A 249 24.72 21.77 2.86
CA PHE A 249 23.77 20.81 3.41
C PHE A 249 24.24 20.38 4.81
N LYS A 250 23.32 19.79 5.57
CA LYS A 250 23.59 19.26 6.92
C LYS A 250 23.17 17.82 7.03
N TYR A 251 23.93 17.06 7.79
CA TYR A 251 23.50 15.76 8.30
C TYR A 251 22.76 15.96 9.62
N VAL A 252 21.49 15.56 9.66
CA VAL A 252 20.58 15.80 10.79
C VAL A 252 20.06 14.47 11.34
N CYS A 253 20.06 14.34 12.66
CA CYS A 253 19.47 13.17 13.31
C CYS A 253 17.94 13.22 13.27
N PRO A 254 17.25 12.20 12.70
CA PRO A 254 15.79 12.14 12.74
C PRO A 254 15.23 12.08 14.17
N GLY A 255 15.98 11.48 15.11
CA GLY A 255 15.60 11.42 16.51
C GLY A 255 15.58 12.79 17.20
N TYR A 256 16.43 13.74 16.78
CA TYR A 256 16.38 15.09 17.28
C TYR A 256 15.04 15.79 16.98
N ARG A 257 14.54 15.62 15.74
CA ARG A 257 13.23 16.18 15.35
C ARG A 257 12.06 15.62 16.16
N LYS A 258 12.20 14.37 16.61
CA LYS A 258 11.20 13.69 17.44
C LYS A 258 11.38 13.91 18.93
N LYS A 259 12.38 14.73 19.33
CA LYS A 259 12.79 14.95 20.73
C LYS A 259 13.26 13.67 21.45
N GLU A 260 13.75 12.69 20.71
CA GLU A 260 14.24 11.38 21.21
C GLU A 260 15.78 11.33 21.24
N CYS A 261 16.48 12.36 20.77
CA CYS A 261 17.94 12.42 20.70
C CYS A 261 18.44 13.86 20.81
N ASN A 262 19.60 14.04 21.42
CA ASN A 262 20.21 15.36 21.61
C ASN A 262 21.15 15.81 20.49
N PHE A 263 21.47 14.91 19.54
CA PHE A 263 22.34 15.23 18.40
C PHE A 263 21.55 15.98 17.32
N LYS A 264 21.79 17.28 17.20
CA LYS A 264 21.02 18.16 16.32
C LYS A 264 21.38 18.01 14.83
N ALA A 265 22.60 18.37 14.48
CA ALA A 265 23.09 18.39 13.10
C ALA A 265 24.61 18.59 13.06
N VAL A 266 25.22 18.21 11.94
CA VAL A 266 26.60 18.52 11.59
C VAL A 266 26.64 19.13 10.18
N ASP A 267 27.60 20.04 9.92
CA ASP A 267 27.81 20.59 8.59
C ASP A 267 28.26 19.48 7.64
N GLY A 268 27.51 19.33 6.55
CA GLY A 268 27.72 18.21 5.63
C GLY A 268 28.94 18.39 4.73
N VAL A 269 29.23 19.64 4.31
CA VAL A 269 30.37 19.91 3.43
C VAL A 269 31.67 19.68 4.19
N LEU A 270 31.76 20.17 5.42
CA LEU A 270 32.96 19.99 6.26
C LEU A 270 33.17 18.52 6.63
N LEU A 271 32.10 17.78 6.92
CA LEU A 271 32.20 16.35 7.24
C LEU A 271 32.64 15.54 6.05
N ASP A 272 32.08 15.79 4.85
CA ASP A 272 32.49 15.10 3.64
C ASP A 272 33.93 15.39 3.26
N GLU A 273 34.40 16.64 3.40
CA GLU A 273 35.79 17.01 3.17
C GLU A 273 36.76 16.33 4.15
N PHE A 274 36.36 16.20 5.41
CA PHE A 274 37.16 15.49 6.42
C PHE A 274 37.33 14.01 6.13
N VAL A 275 36.34 13.36 5.55
CA VAL A 275 36.40 11.90 5.23
C VAL A 275 37.20 11.62 3.96
N VAL A 276 37.34 12.61 3.06
CA VAL A 276 38.10 12.48 1.80
C VAL A 276 39.59 12.78 1.96
N GLN A 277 39.99 13.43 3.08
CA GLN A 277 41.39 13.64 3.43
C GLN A 277 42.02 12.38 4.00
#